data_61c49eaafaee184d2b0d92536c397099
#
_entry.id   61c49eaafaee184d2b0d92536c397099
#
_cell.length_a   1.000
_cell.length_b   1.000
_cell.length_c   1.000
_cell.angle_alpha   90.00
_cell.angle_beta   90.00
_cell.angle_gamma   90.00
#
_symmetry.space_group_name_H-M   'P 1'
#
loop_
_entity.id
_entity.type
_entity.pdbx_description
1 polymer ?
#
loop_
_entity_poly.entity_id
_entity_poly.type
_entity_poly.pdbx_seq_one_letter_code
_entity_poly.pdbx_strand_id
1 'polypeptide(L)'
;MRLMKSSTGAWTTDQIATMARLRDAALQDSYALTELRHLTDNIGPRLSGSPQAQQAVEYVAAEMRALGAEVQLEKTLVPHWVRGAETGELLSWPGQTPGTTQKIVLTALGGSGATPTEGLQAEVLVVNSFDELRQLPPTAAEGKILLFNERFDKQLAAQGNGGAAYGKAVVYRAAGPNVAATVGAAAVLVRSVGGADYRLPHTGATVPSPDGHPLPGAAVTAEDADLLANLSRQGNVRMRLTLTPQTLPRVESFNVIADWKGSEHLEQIVIVSGHLDS
;
A
#
# COMPACT_ATOMS: atom_id res chain seq x y z
N MET A 1 -29.55 -2.26 -13.51
CA MET A 1 -28.81 -0.99 -13.37
C MET A 1 -28.72 -0.35 -14.74
N ARG A 2 -29.49 0.72 -14.98
CA ARG A 2 -29.55 1.40 -16.29
C ARG A 2 -28.39 2.39 -16.33
N LEU A 3 -27.37 2.14 -17.15
CA LEU A 3 -26.32 3.10 -17.44
C LEU A 3 -26.97 4.36 -18.02
N MET A 4 -26.91 5.47 -17.31
CA MET A 4 -27.30 6.78 -17.82
C MET A 4 -26.41 7.11 -19.02
N LYS A 5 -27.01 7.39 -20.18
CA LYS A 5 -26.31 7.95 -21.32
C LYS A 5 -25.76 9.32 -20.89
N SER A 6 -24.44 9.51 -21.00
CA SER A 6 -23.84 10.83 -20.82
C SER A 6 -24.48 11.80 -21.84
N SER A 7 -25.11 12.85 -21.35
CA SER A 7 -25.54 13.95 -22.21
C SER A 7 -24.26 14.64 -22.70
N THR A 8 -24.00 14.58 -23.99
CA THR A 8 -22.91 15.34 -24.65
C THR A 8 -23.30 16.83 -24.83
N GLY A 9 -23.97 17.40 -23.85
CA GLY A 9 -24.24 18.83 -23.80
C GLY A 9 -22.99 19.60 -23.36
N ALA A 10 -22.56 20.58 -24.14
CA ALA A 10 -21.51 21.49 -23.71
C ALA A 10 -21.99 22.25 -22.45
N TRP A 11 -21.08 22.40 -21.47
CA TRP A 11 -21.35 23.19 -20.27
C TRP A 11 -21.73 24.63 -20.61
N THR A 12 -22.70 25.20 -19.93
CA THR A 12 -23.05 26.62 -20.08
C THR A 12 -21.92 27.50 -19.55
N THR A 13 -21.89 28.77 -20.00
CA THR A 13 -20.91 29.77 -19.53
C THR A 13 -20.97 29.91 -17.99
N ASP A 14 -22.18 29.92 -17.41
CA ASP A 14 -22.39 30.09 -15.97
C ASP A 14 -21.91 28.85 -15.18
N GLN A 15 -22.10 27.63 -15.72
CA GLN A 15 -21.58 26.43 -15.13
C GLN A 15 -20.05 26.41 -15.13
N ILE A 16 -19.42 26.80 -16.26
CA ILE A 16 -17.96 26.95 -16.34
C ILE A 16 -17.43 27.98 -15.35
N ALA A 17 -18.08 29.16 -15.26
CA ALA A 17 -17.70 30.21 -14.32
C ALA A 17 -17.85 29.74 -12.87
N THR A 18 -18.89 28.98 -12.56
CA THR A 18 -19.09 28.43 -11.21
C THR A 18 -18.02 27.39 -10.87
N MET A 19 -17.70 26.44 -11.78
CA MET A 19 -16.62 25.47 -11.60
C MET A 19 -15.27 26.15 -11.41
N ALA A 20 -14.99 27.23 -12.16
CA ALA A 20 -13.76 28.00 -11.99
C ALA A 20 -13.67 28.65 -10.60
N ARG A 21 -14.76 29.28 -10.12
CA ARG A 21 -14.80 29.85 -8.76
C ARG A 21 -14.59 28.83 -7.68
N LEU A 22 -15.21 27.63 -7.79
CA LEU A 22 -15.02 26.53 -6.82
C LEU A 22 -13.57 26.04 -6.83
N ARG A 23 -12.98 25.83 -8.00
CA ARG A 23 -11.57 25.45 -8.14
C ARG A 23 -10.66 26.48 -7.48
N ASP A 24 -10.85 27.77 -7.80
CA ASP A 24 -9.97 28.83 -7.33
C ASP A 24 -10.10 29.03 -5.81
N ALA A 25 -11.30 28.91 -5.26
CA ALA A 25 -11.51 28.88 -3.82
C ALA A 25 -10.78 27.71 -3.15
N ALA A 26 -10.93 26.51 -3.68
CA ALA A 26 -10.26 25.30 -3.13
C ALA A 26 -8.73 25.39 -3.19
N LEU A 27 -8.16 26.00 -4.24
CA LEU A 27 -6.71 26.20 -4.37
C LEU A 27 -6.14 27.24 -3.40
N GLN A 28 -6.96 28.16 -2.90
CA GLN A 28 -6.56 29.20 -1.94
C GLN A 28 -6.80 28.79 -0.48
N ASP A 29 -7.61 27.76 -0.25
CA ASP A 29 -7.95 27.28 1.07
C ASP A 29 -6.95 26.22 1.55
N SER A 30 -6.41 26.38 2.76
CA SER A 30 -5.51 25.42 3.39
C SER A 30 -6.22 24.35 4.20
N TYR A 31 -7.56 24.38 4.30
CA TYR A 31 -8.32 23.46 5.16
C TYR A 31 -8.00 22.00 4.88
N ALA A 32 -8.12 21.55 3.63
CA ALA A 32 -7.84 20.15 3.26
C ALA A 32 -6.42 19.71 3.64
N LEU A 33 -5.41 20.58 3.49
CA LEU A 33 -4.04 20.29 3.90
C LEU A 33 -3.89 20.23 5.42
N THR A 34 -4.61 21.10 6.15
CA THR A 34 -4.62 21.09 7.61
C THR A 34 -5.21 19.82 8.16
N GLU A 35 -6.35 19.38 7.60
CA GLU A 35 -7.01 18.14 7.96
C GLU A 35 -6.17 16.90 7.63
N LEU A 36 -5.54 16.91 6.46
CA LEU A 36 -4.62 15.82 6.09
C LEU A 36 -3.44 15.74 7.07
N ARG A 37 -2.86 16.88 7.47
CA ARG A 37 -1.80 16.91 8.49
C ARG A 37 -2.28 16.37 9.82
N HIS A 38 -3.48 16.74 10.27
CA HIS A 38 -4.04 16.19 11.51
C HIS A 38 -4.16 14.67 11.44
N LEU A 39 -4.70 14.13 10.35
CA LEU A 39 -4.82 12.70 10.15
C LEU A 39 -3.47 11.98 10.11
N THR A 40 -2.44 12.58 9.50
CA THR A 40 -1.12 11.94 9.35
C THR A 40 -0.22 12.14 10.55
N ASP A 41 -0.17 13.35 11.11
CA ASP A 41 0.83 13.73 12.11
C ASP A 41 0.33 13.51 13.55
N ASN A 42 -1.00 13.67 13.79
CA ASN A 42 -1.59 13.54 15.12
C ASN A 42 -2.24 12.17 15.35
N ILE A 43 -2.97 11.63 14.36
CA ILE A 43 -3.58 10.30 14.46
C ILE A 43 -2.60 9.21 13.98
N GLY A 44 -1.91 9.46 12.86
CA GLY A 44 -0.89 8.56 12.31
C GLY A 44 -1.43 7.39 11.49
N PRO A 45 -0.70 6.26 11.44
CA PRO A 45 -1.10 5.07 10.67
C PRO A 45 -2.45 4.52 11.16
N ARG A 46 -3.38 4.33 10.22
CA ARG A 46 -4.79 4.02 10.51
C ARG A 46 -5.22 2.72 9.86
N LEU A 47 -4.48 1.64 10.11
CA LEU A 47 -4.86 0.32 9.61
C LEU A 47 -6.29 -0.03 10.08
N SER A 48 -7.08 -0.63 9.20
CA SER A 48 -8.44 -1.08 9.51
C SER A 48 -8.47 -1.89 10.81
N GLY A 49 -9.37 -1.51 11.72
CA GLY A 49 -9.50 -2.14 13.03
C GLY A 49 -8.54 -1.63 14.11
N SER A 50 -7.62 -0.71 13.79
CA SER A 50 -6.74 -0.11 14.79
C SER A 50 -7.45 0.98 15.61
N PRO A 51 -6.95 1.30 16.84
CA PRO A 51 -7.43 2.45 17.60
C PRO A 51 -7.32 3.77 16.83
N GLN A 52 -6.28 3.94 16.01
CA GLN A 52 -6.10 5.12 15.17
C GLN A 52 -7.17 5.22 14.08
N ALA A 53 -7.59 4.09 13.48
CA ALA A 53 -8.70 4.08 12.52
C ALA A 53 -10.00 4.53 13.20
N GLN A 54 -10.27 4.09 14.43
CA GLN A 54 -11.42 4.54 15.21
C GLN A 54 -11.36 6.04 15.53
N GLN A 55 -10.21 6.56 15.94
CA GLN A 55 -10.02 8.00 16.17
C GLN A 55 -10.27 8.82 14.90
N ALA A 56 -9.82 8.33 13.74
CA ALA A 56 -10.04 8.99 12.47
C ALA A 56 -11.52 8.99 12.08
N VAL A 57 -12.26 7.91 12.32
CA VAL A 57 -13.72 7.85 12.12
C VAL A 57 -14.42 8.92 12.96
N GLU A 58 -14.10 9.01 14.25
CA GLU A 58 -14.70 9.98 15.18
C GLU A 58 -14.38 11.40 14.78
N TYR A 59 -13.11 11.65 14.43
CA TYR A 59 -12.62 12.96 13.99
C TYR A 59 -13.34 13.43 12.71
N VAL A 60 -13.30 12.61 11.65
CA VAL A 60 -13.93 12.97 10.37
C VAL A 60 -15.45 13.14 10.52
N ALA A 61 -16.11 12.30 11.34
CA ALA A 61 -17.53 12.46 11.62
C ALA A 61 -17.84 13.81 12.32
N ALA A 62 -16.96 14.26 13.22
CA ALA A 62 -17.11 15.56 13.90
C ALA A 62 -16.92 16.72 12.92
N GLU A 63 -15.86 16.68 12.10
CA GLU A 63 -15.55 17.69 11.09
C GLU A 63 -16.68 17.82 10.05
N MET A 64 -17.21 16.69 9.55
CA MET A 64 -18.32 16.71 8.59
C MET A 64 -19.59 17.32 9.20
N ARG A 65 -19.86 17.06 10.50
CA ARG A 65 -20.99 17.73 11.21
C ARG A 65 -20.75 19.23 11.38
N ALA A 66 -19.53 19.64 11.70
CA ALA A 66 -19.16 21.05 11.82
C ALA A 66 -19.33 21.81 10.49
N LEU A 67 -19.14 21.12 9.36
CA LEU A 67 -19.42 21.64 8.02
C LEU A 67 -20.90 21.61 7.64
N GLY A 68 -21.79 21.19 8.55
CA GLY A 68 -23.25 21.18 8.35
C GLY A 68 -23.83 19.94 7.68
N ALA A 69 -23.07 18.84 7.60
CA ALA A 69 -23.59 17.59 7.08
C ALA A 69 -24.48 16.85 8.10
N GLU A 70 -25.46 16.09 7.61
CA GLU A 70 -26.10 15.02 8.36
C GLU A 70 -25.20 13.79 8.29
N VAL A 71 -24.64 13.35 9.45
CA VAL A 71 -23.61 12.31 9.48
C VAL A 71 -24.14 11.03 10.12
N GLN A 72 -23.95 9.91 9.41
CA GLN A 72 -24.23 8.58 9.86
C GLN A 72 -22.93 7.76 9.91
N LEU A 73 -22.82 6.85 10.88
CA LEU A 73 -21.77 5.86 10.97
C LEU A 73 -22.33 4.50 10.56
N GLU A 74 -21.93 4.03 9.38
CA GLU A 74 -22.34 2.72 8.89
C GLU A 74 -21.38 1.65 9.42
N LYS A 75 -21.90 0.76 10.25
CA LYS A 75 -21.15 -0.32 10.87
C LYS A 75 -20.71 -1.37 9.85
N THR A 76 -19.43 -1.77 9.91
CA THR A 76 -18.86 -2.85 9.10
C THR A 76 -17.89 -3.70 9.91
N LEU A 77 -17.69 -4.96 9.53
CA LEU A 77 -16.68 -5.84 10.11
C LEU A 77 -15.46 -5.86 9.20
N VAL A 78 -14.32 -5.40 9.72
CA VAL A 78 -13.07 -5.30 8.99
C VAL A 78 -12.06 -6.37 9.42
N PRO A 79 -11.12 -6.77 8.55
CA PRO A 79 -9.95 -7.53 8.95
C PRO A 79 -9.15 -6.77 10.01
N HIS A 80 -8.59 -7.48 10.98
CA HIS A 80 -7.75 -6.90 12.03
C HIS A 80 -6.35 -7.50 11.96
N TRP A 81 -5.50 -6.88 11.16
CA TRP A 81 -4.09 -7.22 11.05
C TRP A 81 -3.28 -6.14 11.74
N VAL A 82 -2.44 -6.54 12.70
CA VAL A 82 -1.61 -5.63 13.49
C VAL A 82 -0.16 -5.77 13.04
N ARG A 83 0.45 -4.64 12.73
CA ARG A 83 1.86 -4.55 12.38
C ARG A 83 2.72 -4.75 13.62
N GLY A 84 3.74 -5.59 13.51
CA GLY A 84 4.69 -5.85 14.59
C GLY A 84 6.06 -5.23 14.33
N ALA A 85 7.10 -5.85 14.87
CA ALA A 85 8.49 -5.49 14.54
C ALA A 85 8.80 -5.82 13.08
N GLU A 86 9.61 -4.96 12.44
CA GLU A 86 9.97 -5.03 11.04
C GLU A 86 11.45 -4.68 10.89
N THR A 87 12.30 -5.67 10.65
CA THR A 87 13.73 -5.43 10.42
C THR A 87 14.27 -6.29 9.30
N GLY A 88 15.19 -5.71 8.52
CA GLY A 88 15.96 -6.41 7.50
C GLY A 88 17.43 -6.04 7.59
N GLU A 89 18.29 -7.06 7.51
CA GLU A 89 19.73 -6.91 7.65
C GLU A 89 20.47 -7.87 6.74
N LEU A 90 21.41 -7.36 5.96
CA LEU A 90 22.35 -8.21 5.20
C LEU A 90 23.38 -8.79 6.16
N LEU A 91 23.53 -10.11 6.11
CA LEU A 91 24.48 -10.88 6.93
C LEU A 91 25.76 -11.21 6.16
N SER A 92 25.63 -11.49 4.86
CA SER A 92 26.78 -11.71 3.98
C SER A 92 26.49 -11.33 2.54
N TRP A 93 27.48 -10.76 1.87
CA TRP A 93 27.42 -10.35 0.45
C TRP A 93 28.82 -10.27 -0.16
N PRO A 94 28.96 -10.28 -1.50
CA PRO A 94 30.24 -10.11 -2.18
C PRO A 94 30.92 -8.79 -1.80
N GLY A 95 32.19 -8.86 -1.43
CA GLY A 95 32.99 -7.67 -1.06
C GLY A 95 32.73 -7.12 0.35
N GLN A 96 31.99 -7.85 1.19
CA GLN A 96 31.72 -7.44 2.57
C GLN A 96 33.01 -7.32 3.39
N THR A 97 33.14 -6.23 4.13
CA THR A 97 34.15 -6.11 5.18
C THR A 97 33.78 -7.02 6.35
N PRO A 98 34.69 -7.90 6.83
CA PRO A 98 34.38 -8.79 7.94
C PRO A 98 33.83 -8.08 9.18
N GLY A 99 32.79 -8.65 9.78
CA GLY A 99 32.15 -8.10 11.00
C GLY A 99 31.20 -6.92 10.75
N THR A 100 30.93 -6.55 9.50
CA THR A 100 29.94 -5.52 9.17
C THR A 100 28.60 -6.14 8.80
N THR A 101 27.50 -5.40 9.05
CA THR A 101 26.15 -5.69 8.58
C THR A 101 25.61 -4.46 7.86
N GLN A 102 24.55 -4.66 7.05
CA GLN A 102 23.92 -3.58 6.29
C GLN A 102 22.40 -3.63 6.53
N LYS A 103 21.85 -2.56 7.10
CA LYS A 103 20.40 -2.43 7.28
C LYS A 103 19.70 -2.27 5.94
N ILE A 104 18.62 -3.02 5.76
CA ILE A 104 17.66 -2.89 4.65
C ILE A 104 16.40 -2.21 5.20
N VAL A 105 15.97 -1.13 4.56
CA VAL A 105 14.76 -0.39 4.96
C VAL A 105 13.54 -1.04 4.29
N LEU A 106 12.63 -1.51 5.12
CA LEU A 106 11.46 -2.26 4.69
C LEU A 106 10.26 -2.01 5.61
N THR A 107 9.09 -2.39 5.12
CA THR A 107 7.83 -2.36 5.87
C THR A 107 6.98 -3.56 5.46
N ALA A 108 6.46 -4.31 6.42
CA ALA A 108 5.65 -5.50 6.16
C ALA A 108 4.44 -5.20 5.26
N LEU A 109 4.10 -6.14 4.40
CA LEU A 109 2.89 -6.08 3.58
C LEU A 109 1.67 -6.39 4.44
N GLY A 110 0.60 -5.64 4.26
CA GLY A 110 -0.66 -5.85 4.98
C GLY A 110 -1.24 -7.24 4.68
N GLY A 111 -1.51 -8.02 5.72
CA GLY A 111 -1.97 -9.39 5.60
C GLY A 111 -0.86 -10.44 5.45
N SER A 112 0.42 -10.05 5.43
CA SER A 112 1.54 -11.01 5.43
C SER A 112 1.67 -11.75 6.76
N GLY A 113 2.34 -12.91 6.72
CA GLY A 113 2.67 -13.73 7.88
C GLY A 113 3.88 -13.24 8.67
N ALA A 114 4.10 -13.85 9.84
CA ALA A 114 5.26 -13.62 10.68
C ALA A 114 6.43 -14.53 10.27
N THR A 115 7.66 -14.06 10.52
CA THR A 115 8.86 -14.91 10.52
C THR A 115 8.94 -15.72 11.83
N PRO A 116 9.80 -16.76 11.91
CA PRO A 116 10.16 -17.36 13.18
C PRO A 116 10.63 -16.30 14.19
N THR A 117 10.51 -16.61 15.49
CA THR A 117 10.80 -15.66 16.58
C THR A 117 12.24 -15.13 16.55
N GLU A 118 13.20 -15.97 16.16
CA GLU A 118 14.61 -15.65 15.97
C GLU A 118 14.91 -14.90 14.67
N GLY A 119 13.90 -14.65 13.86
CA GLY A 119 14.01 -14.15 12.49
C GLY A 119 14.33 -15.24 11.47
N LEU A 120 14.04 -14.95 10.22
CA LEU A 120 14.36 -15.79 9.07
C LEU A 120 15.72 -15.39 8.51
N GLN A 121 16.64 -16.36 8.39
CA GLN A 121 17.94 -16.16 7.72
C GLN A 121 18.02 -17.00 6.46
N ALA A 122 18.04 -16.35 5.30
CA ALA A 122 18.07 -17.07 4.02
C ALA A 122 18.84 -16.29 2.96
N GLU A 123 19.14 -16.98 1.86
CA GLU A 123 19.67 -16.38 0.64
C GLU A 123 18.60 -15.56 -0.06
N VAL A 124 18.98 -14.44 -0.65
CA VAL A 124 18.08 -13.58 -1.45
C VAL A 124 18.16 -14.02 -2.91
N LEU A 125 17.02 -14.36 -3.50
CA LEU A 125 16.84 -14.56 -4.93
C LEU A 125 16.11 -13.38 -5.53
N VAL A 126 16.68 -12.72 -6.52
CA VAL A 126 16.09 -11.55 -7.18
C VAL A 126 15.54 -11.94 -8.55
N VAL A 127 14.30 -11.57 -8.82
CA VAL A 127 13.65 -11.68 -10.14
C VAL A 127 12.92 -10.38 -10.47
N ASN A 128 12.82 -10.04 -11.76
CA ASN A 128 12.16 -8.81 -12.19
C ASN A 128 10.69 -9.05 -12.58
N SER A 129 10.29 -10.31 -12.79
CA SER A 129 8.91 -10.62 -13.21
C SER A 129 8.50 -12.04 -12.80
N PHE A 130 7.18 -12.29 -12.83
CA PHE A 130 6.65 -13.64 -12.70
C PHE A 130 7.10 -14.57 -13.84
N ASP A 131 7.32 -14.02 -15.04
CA ASP A 131 7.82 -14.79 -16.18
C ASP A 131 9.27 -15.25 -15.96
N GLU A 132 10.13 -14.35 -15.45
CA GLU A 132 11.49 -14.70 -15.09
C GLU A 132 11.51 -15.79 -14.02
N LEU A 133 10.67 -15.68 -12.98
CA LEU A 133 10.56 -16.72 -11.96
C LEU A 133 10.16 -18.07 -12.55
N ARG A 134 9.22 -18.11 -13.49
CA ARG A 134 8.76 -19.35 -14.16
C ARG A 134 9.83 -20.02 -15.03
N GLN A 135 10.82 -19.27 -15.48
CA GLN A 135 11.94 -19.78 -16.29
C GLN A 135 13.07 -20.39 -15.43
N LEU A 136 13.07 -20.14 -14.13
CA LEU A 136 14.05 -20.71 -13.21
C LEU A 136 13.74 -22.19 -12.94
N PRO A 137 14.75 -22.97 -12.50
CA PRO A 137 14.50 -24.32 -12.01
C PRO A 137 13.44 -24.31 -10.89
N PRO A 138 12.56 -25.31 -10.80
CA PRO A 138 11.46 -25.33 -9.82
C PRO A 138 11.89 -25.14 -8.36
N THR A 139 13.11 -25.60 -8.02
CA THR A 139 13.67 -25.49 -6.66
C THR A 139 14.51 -24.24 -6.43
N ALA A 140 14.64 -23.35 -7.42
CA ALA A 140 15.53 -22.18 -7.33
C ALA A 140 15.18 -21.24 -6.19
N ALA A 141 13.89 -21.10 -5.85
CA ALA A 141 13.38 -20.22 -4.80
C ALA A 141 13.16 -20.95 -3.46
N GLU A 142 13.30 -22.27 -3.42
CA GLU A 142 13.01 -23.08 -2.22
C GLU A 142 13.86 -22.62 -1.02
N GLY A 143 13.20 -22.29 0.08
CA GLY A 143 13.82 -21.82 1.32
C GLY A 143 14.48 -20.44 1.23
N LYS A 144 14.36 -19.72 0.12
CA LYS A 144 14.96 -18.40 -0.07
C LYS A 144 14.00 -17.24 0.23
N ILE A 145 14.56 -16.05 0.41
CA ILE A 145 13.82 -14.79 0.38
C ILE A 145 13.76 -14.34 -1.07
N LEU A 146 12.58 -14.36 -1.67
CA LEU A 146 12.36 -13.98 -3.06
C LEU A 146 12.08 -12.48 -3.16
N LEU A 147 12.90 -11.73 -3.90
CA LEU A 147 12.66 -10.31 -4.21
C LEU A 147 12.09 -10.15 -5.62
N PHE A 148 10.86 -9.65 -5.71
CA PHE A 148 10.30 -9.12 -6.95
C PHE A 148 10.77 -7.67 -7.14
N ASN A 149 11.62 -7.44 -8.16
CA ASN A 149 12.31 -6.16 -8.39
C ASN A 149 11.74 -5.38 -9.58
N GLU A 150 10.45 -5.53 -9.89
CA GLU A 150 9.79 -4.75 -10.96
C GLU A 150 9.86 -3.26 -10.67
N ARG A 151 10.29 -2.48 -11.65
CA ARG A 151 10.47 -1.03 -11.54
C ARG A 151 9.19 -0.29 -11.91
N PHE A 152 8.85 0.74 -11.14
CA PHE A 152 7.78 1.66 -11.50
C PHE A 152 8.12 2.44 -12.77
N ASP A 153 7.22 2.44 -13.74
CA ASP A 153 7.39 3.12 -15.03
C ASP A 153 7.14 4.63 -14.89
N LYS A 154 8.21 5.38 -14.53
CA LYS A 154 8.15 6.84 -14.36
C LYS A 154 7.83 7.58 -15.66
N GLN A 155 8.22 7.04 -16.83
CA GLN A 155 7.93 7.67 -18.12
C GLN A 155 6.45 7.57 -18.45
N LEU A 156 5.87 6.40 -18.27
CA LEU A 156 4.43 6.19 -18.46
C LEU A 156 3.61 7.09 -17.51
N ALA A 157 4.05 7.22 -16.26
CA ALA A 157 3.41 8.09 -15.29
C ALA A 157 3.50 9.58 -15.67
N ALA A 158 4.67 10.03 -16.14
CA ALA A 158 4.89 11.41 -16.61
C ALA A 158 4.03 11.77 -17.84
N GLN A 159 3.59 10.79 -18.61
CA GLN A 159 2.66 10.96 -19.73
C GLN A 159 1.18 11.03 -19.29
N GLY A 160 0.89 11.14 -17.99
CA GLY A 160 -0.47 11.16 -17.45
C GLY A 160 -1.08 9.77 -17.21
N ASN A 161 -0.32 8.69 -17.43
CA ASN A 161 -0.76 7.30 -17.28
C ASN A 161 -0.28 6.66 -15.95
N GLY A 162 -0.30 7.42 -14.86
CA GLY A 162 0.19 6.98 -13.55
C GLY A 162 -0.53 5.73 -13.03
N GLY A 163 -1.85 5.62 -13.28
CA GLY A 163 -2.63 4.44 -12.91
C GLY A 163 -2.17 3.16 -13.64
N ALA A 164 -1.83 3.26 -14.93
CA ALA A 164 -1.29 2.13 -15.68
C ALA A 164 0.13 1.74 -15.22
N ALA A 165 0.98 2.74 -14.93
CA ALA A 165 2.31 2.50 -14.36
C ALA A 165 2.23 1.80 -13.00
N TYR A 166 1.31 2.24 -12.13
CA TYR A 166 1.05 1.61 -10.84
C TYR A 166 0.51 0.18 -11.01
N GLY A 167 -0.45 -0.02 -11.93
CA GLY A 167 -1.04 -1.33 -12.21
C GLY A 167 -0.01 -2.38 -12.61
N LYS A 168 1.03 -2.02 -13.36
CA LYS A 168 2.12 -2.94 -13.72
C LYS A 168 2.94 -3.40 -12.52
N ALA A 169 3.23 -2.52 -11.58
CA ALA A 169 4.08 -2.82 -10.42
C ALA A 169 3.29 -3.46 -9.25
N VAL A 170 2.05 -3.03 -9.01
CA VAL A 170 1.26 -3.46 -7.84
C VAL A 170 0.91 -4.94 -7.83
N VAL A 171 0.87 -5.60 -8.98
CA VAL A 171 0.59 -7.04 -9.08
C VAL A 171 1.61 -7.88 -8.30
N TYR A 172 2.86 -7.45 -8.21
CA TYR A 172 3.91 -8.14 -7.45
C TYR A 172 3.71 -7.97 -5.94
N ARG A 173 3.16 -6.85 -5.48
CA ARG A 173 2.76 -6.68 -4.09
C ARG A 173 1.51 -7.50 -3.77
N ALA A 174 0.50 -7.42 -4.61
CA ALA A 174 -0.79 -8.05 -4.35
C ALA A 174 -0.71 -9.59 -4.43
N ALA A 175 -0.18 -10.12 -5.52
CA ALA A 175 -0.15 -11.56 -5.79
C ALA A 175 1.22 -12.22 -5.51
N GLY A 176 2.28 -11.43 -5.41
CA GLY A 176 3.65 -11.92 -5.23
C GLY A 176 3.83 -12.90 -4.07
N PRO A 177 3.27 -12.64 -2.87
CA PRO A 177 3.37 -13.57 -1.75
C PRO A 177 2.79 -14.95 -2.07
N ASN A 178 1.62 -15.01 -2.70
CA ASN A 178 1.00 -16.28 -3.09
C ASN A 178 1.81 -16.99 -4.17
N VAL A 179 2.33 -16.26 -5.16
CA VAL A 179 3.21 -16.83 -6.20
C VAL A 179 4.51 -17.35 -5.58
N ALA A 180 5.14 -16.60 -4.67
CA ALA A 180 6.35 -17.01 -3.96
C ALA A 180 6.13 -18.30 -3.13
N ALA A 181 4.98 -18.44 -2.49
CA ALA A 181 4.60 -19.63 -1.75
C ALA A 181 4.54 -20.87 -2.64
N THR A 182 4.03 -20.77 -3.88
CA THR A 182 3.93 -21.92 -4.81
C THR A 182 5.29 -22.49 -5.23
N VAL A 183 6.37 -21.72 -5.12
CA VAL A 183 7.74 -22.13 -5.46
C VAL A 183 8.60 -22.40 -4.21
N GLY A 184 7.97 -22.53 -3.03
CA GLY A 184 8.63 -22.88 -1.79
C GLY A 184 9.53 -21.78 -1.19
N ALA A 185 9.35 -20.52 -1.58
CA ALA A 185 10.07 -19.42 -0.95
C ALA A 185 9.74 -19.32 0.54
N ALA A 186 10.74 -18.97 1.36
CA ALA A 186 10.56 -18.80 2.81
C ALA A 186 9.99 -17.44 3.18
N ALA A 187 10.20 -16.43 2.35
CA ALA A 187 9.63 -15.09 2.48
C ALA A 187 9.65 -14.36 1.12
N VAL A 188 8.91 -13.26 1.03
CA VAL A 188 8.89 -12.41 -0.15
C VAL A 188 9.22 -10.97 0.19
N LEU A 189 10.05 -10.38 -0.63
CA LEU A 189 10.28 -8.93 -0.69
C LEU A 189 9.73 -8.39 -2.01
N VAL A 190 9.19 -7.19 -1.96
CA VAL A 190 8.68 -6.50 -3.15
C VAL A 190 9.31 -5.11 -3.20
N ARG A 191 9.89 -4.76 -4.34
CA ARG A 191 10.31 -3.38 -4.58
C ARG A 191 9.13 -2.44 -4.40
N SER A 192 9.33 -1.32 -3.73
CA SER A 192 8.31 -0.27 -3.58
C SER A 192 7.64 0.07 -4.90
N VAL A 193 6.30 -0.01 -4.93
CA VAL A 193 5.48 0.13 -6.17
C VAL A 193 5.19 1.59 -6.55
N GLY A 194 5.98 2.53 -6.09
CA GLY A 194 5.81 3.95 -6.39
C GLY A 194 7.02 4.55 -7.08
N GLY A 195 6.86 5.79 -7.56
CA GLY A 195 7.94 6.55 -8.20
C GLY A 195 8.85 7.32 -7.25
N ALA A 196 8.65 7.21 -5.93
CA ALA A 196 9.43 7.93 -4.92
C ALA A 196 10.83 7.35 -4.76
N ASP A 197 11.82 8.22 -4.59
CA ASP A 197 13.24 7.90 -4.42
C ASP A 197 13.74 8.49 -3.09
N TYR A 198 12.97 8.34 -2.01
CA TYR A 198 13.31 8.93 -0.70
C TYR A 198 13.65 7.86 0.34
N ARG A 199 14.03 6.68 -0.11
CA ARG A 199 14.27 5.52 0.75
C ARG A 199 13.09 5.22 1.69
N LEU A 200 11.86 5.41 1.17
CA LEU A 200 10.61 5.09 1.86
C LEU A 200 10.00 3.82 1.25
N PRO A 201 9.74 2.78 2.05
CA PRO A 201 9.07 1.59 1.56
C PRO A 201 7.58 1.87 1.32
N HIS A 202 7.10 1.60 0.10
CA HIS A 202 5.70 1.73 -0.26
C HIS A 202 5.00 0.39 -0.04
N THR A 203 4.38 0.24 1.10
CA THR A 203 3.62 -0.97 1.48
C THR A 203 2.15 -0.91 1.02
N GLY A 204 1.38 -1.92 1.37
CA GLY A 204 -0.07 -2.06 1.16
C GLY A 204 -0.50 -3.50 1.35
N ALA A 205 -1.80 -3.77 1.17
CA ALA A 205 -2.37 -5.09 1.35
C ALA A 205 -1.95 -6.09 0.26
N THR A 206 -1.93 -7.36 0.64
CA THR A 206 -1.76 -8.52 -0.24
C THR A 206 -3.10 -9.21 -0.48
N VAL A 207 -3.18 -10.02 -1.54
CA VAL A 207 -4.29 -10.96 -1.71
C VAL A 207 -4.18 -12.04 -0.63
N PRO A 208 -5.28 -12.36 0.08
CA PRO A 208 -5.26 -13.39 1.11
C PRO A 208 -4.68 -14.72 0.60
N SER A 209 -3.94 -15.41 1.47
CA SER A 209 -3.41 -16.73 1.15
C SER A 209 -4.56 -17.73 0.99
N PRO A 210 -4.59 -18.54 -0.08
CA PRO A 210 -5.67 -19.50 -0.34
C PRO A 210 -5.79 -20.59 0.74
N ASP A 211 -4.66 -20.92 1.39
CA ASP A 211 -4.58 -21.94 2.44
C ASP A 211 -4.66 -21.40 3.86
N GLY A 212 -4.83 -20.06 4.00
CA GLY A 212 -4.86 -19.39 5.29
C GLY A 212 -3.50 -19.20 5.96
N HIS A 213 -2.40 -19.58 5.29
CA HIS A 213 -1.03 -19.45 5.79
C HIS A 213 -0.24 -18.41 4.98
N PRO A 214 -0.38 -17.12 5.28
CA PRO A 214 0.28 -16.08 4.52
C PRO A 214 1.81 -16.14 4.71
N LEU A 215 2.55 -16.03 3.60
CA LEU A 215 4.00 -15.96 3.63
C LEU A 215 4.47 -14.67 4.31
N PRO A 216 5.58 -14.68 5.10
CA PRO A 216 6.22 -13.45 5.52
C PRO A 216 6.57 -12.58 4.32
N GLY A 217 6.18 -11.29 4.36
CA GLY A 217 6.36 -10.42 3.21
C GLY A 217 6.53 -8.96 3.57
N ALA A 218 7.43 -8.25 2.86
CA ALA A 218 7.68 -6.85 3.07
C ALA A 218 7.94 -6.10 1.75
N ALA A 219 7.54 -4.82 1.71
CA ALA A 219 8.03 -3.87 0.71
C ALA A 219 9.40 -3.36 1.14
N VAL A 220 10.36 -3.37 0.22
CA VAL A 220 11.67 -2.74 0.38
C VAL A 220 11.73 -1.43 -0.40
N THR A 221 12.57 -0.49 0.03
CA THR A 221 12.77 0.75 -0.72
C THR A 221 13.32 0.47 -2.12
N ALA A 222 13.12 1.40 -3.03
CA ALA A 222 13.65 1.27 -4.39
C ALA A 222 15.18 1.16 -4.39
N GLU A 223 15.84 1.93 -3.53
CA GLU A 223 17.29 1.97 -3.39
C GLU A 223 17.84 0.66 -2.80
N ASP A 224 17.17 0.11 -1.77
CA ASP A 224 17.59 -1.16 -1.18
C ASP A 224 17.30 -2.36 -2.11
N ALA A 225 16.23 -2.29 -2.92
CA ALA A 225 15.99 -3.29 -3.97
C ALA A 225 17.10 -3.24 -5.06
N ASP A 226 17.57 -2.04 -5.44
CA ASP A 226 18.69 -1.89 -6.34
C ASP A 226 19.99 -2.40 -5.73
N LEU A 227 20.24 -2.15 -4.44
CA LEU A 227 21.38 -2.70 -3.72
C LEU A 227 21.36 -4.23 -3.72
N LEU A 228 20.25 -4.85 -3.32
CA LEU A 228 20.08 -6.30 -3.31
C LEU A 228 20.29 -6.90 -4.70
N ALA A 229 19.69 -6.32 -5.74
CA ALA A 229 19.85 -6.77 -7.11
C ALA A 229 21.29 -6.63 -7.61
N ASN A 230 21.99 -5.55 -7.24
CA ASN A 230 23.38 -5.35 -7.62
C ASN A 230 24.32 -6.37 -6.95
N LEU A 231 24.15 -6.61 -5.67
CA LEU A 231 24.96 -7.57 -4.92
C LEU A 231 24.69 -9.01 -5.38
N SER A 232 23.43 -9.36 -5.63
CA SER A 232 23.04 -10.72 -6.10
C SER A 232 23.63 -11.06 -7.48
N ARG A 233 23.92 -10.07 -8.34
CA ARG A 233 24.64 -10.31 -9.61
C ARG A 233 26.12 -10.64 -9.41
N GLN A 234 26.69 -10.27 -8.27
CA GLN A 234 28.10 -10.50 -7.96
C GLN A 234 28.32 -11.83 -7.21
N GLY A 235 27.28 -12.37 -6.59
CA GLY A 235 27.34 -13.64 -5.85
C GLY A 235 26.22 -13.75 -4.81
N ASN A 236 26.35 -14.71 -3.92
CA ASN A 236 25.32 -15.00 -2.94
C ASN A 236 25.16 -13.88 -1.91
N VAL A 237 23.92 -13.50 -1.65
CA VAL A 237 23.52 -12.52 -0.64
C VAL A 237 22.66 -13.22 0.39
N ARG A 238 23.03 -13.13 1.67
CA ARG A 238 22.23 -13.66 2.79
C ARG A 238 21.68 -12.51 3.62
N MET A 239 20.44 -12.65 4.03
CA MET A 239 19.71 -11.64 4.79
C MET A 239 19.04 -12.28 6.00
N ARG A 240 18.95 -11.50 7.10
CA ARG A 240 17.99 -11.75 8.19
C ARG A 240 16.78 -10.86 8.00
N LEU A 241 15.61 -11.46 8.08
CA LEU A 241 14.32 -10.79 8.04
C LEU A 241 13.55 -11.11 9.32
N THR A 242 13.07 -10.08 10.02
CA THR A 242 12.20 -10.23 11.18
C THR A 242 10.92 -9.45 10.94
N LEU A 243 9.81 -10.16 10.89
CA LEU A 243 8.46 -9.60 10.75
C LEU A 243 7.60 -10.29 11.81
N THR A 244 6.94 -9.51 12.67
CA THR A 244 6.10 -10.06 13.74
C THR A 244 4.65 -9.56 13.69
N PRO A 245 4.01 -9.50 12.51
CA PRO A 245 2.62 -9.11 12.44
C PRO A 245 1.72 -10.16 13.12
N GLN A 246 0.51 -9.74 13.46
CA GLN A 246 -0.52 -10.61 14.02
C GLN A 246 -1.82 -10.44 13.27
N THR A 247 -2.48 -11.53 12.94
CA THR A 247 -3.85 -11.54 12.45
C THR A 247 -4.78 -11.84 13.63
N LEU A 248 -5.60 -10.87 13.99
CA LEU A 248 -6.56 -10.95 15.09
C LEU A 248 -7.97 -11.22 14.55
N PRO A 249 -8.94 -11.60 15.39
CA PRO A 249 -10.34 -11.69 15.01
C PRO A 249 -10.83 -10.39 14.37
N ARG A 250 -11.74 -10.51 13.40
CA ARG A 250 -12.36 -9.33 12.77
C ARG A 250 -12.99 -8.44 13.84
N VAL A 251 -12.91 -7.15 13.64
CA VAL A 251 -13.40 -6.13 14.55
C VAL A 251 -14.37 -5.19 13.84
N GLU A 252 -15.24 -4.58 14.62
CA GLU A 252 -16.16 -3.57 14.16
C GLU A 252 -15.43 -2.26 13.83
N SER A 253 -15.78 -1.66 12.71
CA SER A 253 -15.36 -0.34 12.27
C SER A 253 -16.52 0.35 11.56
N PHE A 254 -16.30 1.56 11.02
CA PHE A 254 -17.38 2.33 10.44
C PHE A 254 -16.94 3.03 9.15
N ASN A 255 -17.87 3.10 8.18
CA ASN A 255 -17.85 4.10 7.13
C ASN A 255 -18.49 5.39 7.66
N VAL A 256 -17.87 6.52 7.41
CA VAL A 256 -18.46 7.83 7.70
C VAL A 256 -19.24 8.28 6.47
N ILE A 257 -20.55 8.37 6.58
CA ILE A 257 -21.45 8.83 5.53
C ILE A 257 -21.95 10.22 5.92
N ALA A 258 -21.74 11.20 5.06
CA ALA A 258 -22.08 12.58 5.29
C ALA A 258 -22.92 13.12 4.13
N ASP A 259 -24.13 13.56 4.43
CA ASP A 259 -25.10 14.05 3.44
C ASP A 259 -25.31 15.56 3.55
N TRP A 260 -25.15 16.28 2.43
CA TRP A 260 -25.61 17.63 2.26
C TRP A 260 -26.79 17.65 1.28
N LYS A 261 -27.96 17.95 1.77
CA LYS A 261 -29.17 18.00 0.94
C LYS A 261 -29.16 19.20 0.01
N GLY A 262 -29.36 18.96 -1.26
CA GLY A 262 -29.62 20.02 -2.24
C GLY A 262 -30.98 20.69 -2.04
N SER A 263 -31.24 21.77 -2.78
CA SER A 263 -32.50 22.52 -2.69
C SER A 263 -33.46 22.33 -3.88
N GLU A 264 -32.97 21.87 -5.04
CA GLU A 264 -33.75 21.86 -6.28
C GLU A 264 -33.97 20.45 -6.85
N HIS A 265 -32.89 19.69 -7.03
CA HIS A 265 -32.92 18.37 -7.67
C HIS A 265 -32.55 17.26 -6.67
N LEU A 266 -33.43 17.01 -5.70
CA LEU A 266 -33.18 16.06 -4.61
C LEU A 266 -33.01 14.62 -5.08
N GLU A 267 -33.48 14.30 -6.30
CA GLU A 267 -33.31 12.98 -6.94
C GLU A 267 -31.92 12.78 -7.56
N GLN A 268 -31.13 13.85 -7.68
CA GLN A 268 -29.78 13.80 -8.22
C GLN A 268 -28.76 13.73 -7.11
N ILE A 269 -28.04 12.60 -7.04
CA ILE A 269 -27.05 12.37 -5.99
C ILE A 269 -25.64 12.38 -6.62
N VAL A 270 -24.76 13.18 -6.02
CA VAL A 270 -23.33 13.19 -6.33
C VAL A 270 -22.61 12.55 -5.14
N ILE A 271 -21.86 11.49 -5.40
CA ILE A 271 -21.08 10.78 -4.37
C ILE A 271 -19.60 11.11 -4.56
N VAL A 272 -18.97 11.57 -3.48
CA VAL A 272 -17.52 11.74 -3.35
C VAL A 272 -17.03 10.80 -2.26
N SER A 273 -16.04 9.96 -2.55
CA SER A 273 -15.54 8.98 -1.57
C SER A 273 -14.03 8.92 -1.57
N GLY A 274 -13.45 8.53 -0.44
CA GLY A 274 -12.04 8.29 -0.27
C GLY A 274 -11.78 7.33 0.88
N HIS A 275 -10.63 6.63 0.86
CA HIS A 275 -10.19 5.83 1.99
C HIS A 275 -9.88 6.71 3.20
N LEU A 276 -10.33 6.27 4.37
CA LEU A 276 -9.96 6.86 5.66
C LEU A 276 -8.86 6.02 6.34
N ASP A 277 -8.93 4.70 6.19
CA ASP A 277 -7.89 3.79 6.66
C ASP A 277 -6.63 3.85 5.78
N SER A 278 -5.44 3.69 6.40
CA SER A 278 -4.14 3.76 5.70
C SER A 278 -3.00 3.06 6.47
#